data_0bfd9f0031629bdd0fc250220eb05620
#
_entry.id   0bfd9f0031629bdd0fc250220eb05620
#
_cell.length_a   1.000
_cell.length_b   1.000
_cell.length_c   1.000
_cell.angle_alpha   90.00
_cell.angle_beta   90.00
_cell.angle_gamma   90.00
#
_symmetry.space_group_name_H-M   'P 1'
#
loop_
_entity.id
_entity.type
_entity.pdbx_description
1 polymer ?
#
loop_
_entity_poly.entity_id
_entity_poly.type
_entity_poly.pdbx_seq_one_letter_code
_entity_poly.pdbx_strand_id
1 'polypeptide(L)'
;MVKPAARRQAAQYAQQTYCISERRAGRIIGIGNASLRYRSSRPDDSELRTRLKEVAAERPRFGYRRLGVMLERAGVHVNHKRLHRLYKEEGLVLRRKRRQRASTATRVPMTSPTGAGERYSMDFMSDSLAGGRCFRTLNIVDDYTRECLVIEVDMSLSGERVARVLDRLVESGRKPKVIVVDNGPELTSRALDAWAVRNKVHLHFIDPGRPMQNAYIESFNGRFRDECLNQHWFTSLEEARIVIEAWREDYNQNRPHSSLDHQTPEEFARRWGLMKETKTQPGLSL
;
A
#
# COMPACT_ATOMS: atom_id res chain seq x y z
N MET A 1 -14.69 -29.45 -19.50
CA MET A 1 -15.83 -30.08 -18.78
C MET A 1 -16.86 -29.01 -18.45
N VAL A 2 -18.13 -29.16 -18.83
CA VAL A 2 -19.20 -28.18 -18.61
C VAL A 2 -19.61 -28.16 -17.13
N LYS A 3 -19.66 -26.99 -16.52
CA LYS A 3 -20.00 -26.81 -15.09
C LYS A 3 -21.43 -27.27 -14.79
N PRO A 4 -21.72 -27.84 -13.59
CA PRO A 4 -23.07 -28.30 -13.21
C PRO A 4 -24.16 -27.21 -13.34
N ALA A 5 -23.82 -25.94 -13.08
CA ALA A 5 -24.73 -24.82 -13.25
C ALA A 5 -25.19 -24.62 -14.70
N ALA A 6 -24.27 -24.68 -15.66
CA ALA A 6 -24.59 -24.58 -17.09
C ALA A 6 -25.44 -25.76 -17.57
N ARG A 7 -25.17 -26.99 -17.05
CA ARG A 7 -26.03 -28.15 -17.36
C ARG A 7 -27.44 -28.00 -16.79
N ARG A 8 -27.61 -27.39 -15.60
CA ARG A 8 -28.96 -27.06 -15.07
C ARG A 8 -29.71 -26.10 -15.97
N GLN A 9 -29.04 -25.01 -16.37
CA GLN A 9 -29.65 -24.03 -17.28
C GLN A 9 -30.07 -24.67 -18.60
N ALA A 10 -29.21 -25.50 -19.21
CA ALA A 10 -29.54 -26.23 -20.44
C ALA A 10 -30.71 -27.18 -20.24
N ALA A 11 -30.82 -27.88 -19.12
CA ALA A 11 -31.94 -28.77 -18.83
C ALA A 11 -33.24 -27.99 -18.58
N GLN A 12 -33.19 -26.86 -17.91
CA GLN A 12 -34.34 -25.94 -17.73
C GLN A 12 -34.82 -25.39 -19.10
N TYR A 13 -33.90 -24.94 -19.93
CA TYR A 13 -34.20 -24.49 -21.26
C TYR A 13 -34.89 -25.62 -22.07
N ALA A 14 -34.36 -26.84 -22.05
CA ALA A 14 -34.95 -27.98 -22.75
C ALA A 14 -36.38 -28.30 -22.24
N GLN A 15 -36.64 -28.18 -20.93
CA GLN A 15 -37.99 -28.35 -20.40
C GLN A 15 -38.96 -27.29 -20.92
N GLN A 16 -38.55 -26.03 -20.91
CA GLN A 16 -39.40 -24.90 -21.33
C GLN A 16 -39.69 -24.92 -22.85
N THR A 17 -38.62 -25.16 -23.64
CA THR A 17 -38.73 -25.05 -25.10
C THR A 17 -39.39 -26.27 -25.72
N TYR A 18 -39.12 -27.47 -25.21
CA TYR A 18 -39.59 -28.74 -25.81
C TYR A 18 -40.69 -29.43 -25.01
N CYS A 19 -41.19 -28.80 -23.94
CA CYS A 19 -42.23 -29.34 -23.06
C CYS A 19 -41.93 -30.76 -22.58
N ILE A 20 -40.68 -31.13 -22.33
CA ILE A 20 -40.26 -32.44 -21.87
C ILE A 20 -40.14 -32.51 -20.34
N SER A 21 -40.32 -33.70 -19.78
CA SER A 21 -40.23 -33.88 -18.33
C SER A 21 -38.82 -33.63 -17.81
N GLU A 22 -38.71 -33.20 -16.55
CA GLU A 22 -37.41 -33.00 -15.83
C GLU A 22 -36.48 -34.21 -15.93
N ARG A 23 -37.03 -35.46 -15.77
CA ARG A 23 -36.26 -36.69 -15.88
C ARG A 23 -35.70 -36.86 -17.30
N ARG A 24 -36.48 -36.56 -18.34
CA ARG A 24 -36.05 -36.66 -19.72
C ARG A 24 -34.98 -35.62 -20.06
N ALA A 25 -35.18 -34.38 -19.63
CA ALA A 25 -34.18 -33.30 -19.78
C ALA A 25 -32.86 -33.66 -19.06
N GLY A 26 -32.93 -34.14 -17.83
CA GLY A 26 -31.76 -34.56 -17.07
C GLY A 26 -30.97 -35.69 -17.75
N ARG A 27 -31.69 -36.66 -18.34
CA ARG A 27 -31.05 -37.77 -19.08
C ARG A 27 -30.35 -37.27 -20.34
N ILE A 28 -30.99 -36.40 -21.11
CA ILE A 28 -30.43 -35.83 -22.36
C ILE A 28 -29.19 -35.00 -22.08
N ILE A 29 -29.21 -34.14 -21.04
CA ILE A 29 -28.12 -33.27 -20.72
C ILE A 29 -27.00 -33.95 -19.86
N GLY A 30 -27.28 -35.20 -19.40
CA GLY A 30 -26.35 -35.96 -18.56
C GLY A 30 -26.15 -35.32 -17.17
N ILE A 31 -27.26 -34.89 -16.52
CA ILE A 31 -27.25 -34.34 -15.15
C ILE A 31 -28.21 -35.13 -14.26
N GLY A 32 -27.77 -35.50 -13.07
CA GLY A 32 -28.61 -36.23 -12.09
C GLY A 32 -29.69 -35.32 -11.47
N ASN A 33 -30.83 -35.93 -11.09
CA ASN A 33 -32.00 -35.20 -10.55
C ASN A 33 -31.65 -34.36 -9.31
N ALA A 34 -30.81 -34.87 -8.40
CA ALA A 34 -30.37 -34.11 -7.21
C ALA A 34 -29.58 -32.85 -7.62
N SER A 35 -28.73 -32.95 -8.64
CA SER A 35 -27.98 -31.80 -9.17
C SER A 35 -28.88 -30.84 -9.95
N LEU A 36 -29.95 -31.32 -10.57
CA LEU A 36 -30.94 -30.51 -11.28
C LEU A 36 -31.75 -29.66 -10.30
N ARG A 37 -32.20 -30.23 -9.20
CA ARG A 37 -32.99 -29.61 -8.14
C ARG A 37 -32.16 -28.83 -7.13
N TYR A 38 -30.82 -28.90 -7.23
CA TYR A 38 -29.94 -28.17 -6.31
C TYR A 38 -30.20 -26.68 -6.35
N ARG A 39 -30.60 -26.12 -5.23
CA ARG A 39 -30.64 -24.67 -4.96
C ARG A 39 -29.46 -24.30 -4.07
N SER A 40 -28.80 -23.25 -4.43
CA SER A 40 -27.68 -22.76 -3.62
C SER A 40 -28.22 -22.31 -2.24
N SER A 41 -27.64 -22.87 -1.18
CA SER A 41 -27.89 -22.41 0.20
C SER A 41 -26.94 -21.29 0.63
N ARG A 42 -26.18 -20.73 -0.34
CA ARG A 42 -25.27 -19.63 -0.01
C ARG A 42 -26.04 -18.41 0.43
N PRO A 43 -25.57 -17.71 1.47
CA PRO A 43 -26.14 -16.42 1.87
C PRO A 43 -26.15 -15.46 0.68
N ASP A 44 -27.10 -14.54 0.68
CA ASP A 44 -27.10 -13.44 -0.26
C ASP A 44 -25.83 -12.59 -0.04
N ASP A 45 -25.10 -12.36 -1.13
CA ASP A 45 -23.87 -11.59 -1.15
C ASP A 45 -24.10 -10.15 -1.67
N SER A 46 -25.34 -9.76 -1.96
CA SER A 46 -25.68 -8.50 -2.65
C SER A 46 -25.15 -7.26 -1.89
N GLU A 47 -25.44 -7.15 -0.62
CA GLU A 47 -24.98 -6.05 0.22
C GLU A 47 -23.44 -6.02 0.31
N LEU A 48 -22.82 -7.18 0.55
CA LEU A 48 -21.37 -7.28 0.61
C LEU A 48 -20.71 -6.92 -0.71
N ARG A 49 -21.31 -7.26 -1.86
CA ARG A 49 -20.83 -6.86 -3.19
C ARG A 49 -20.88 -5.36 -3.36
N THR A 50 -21.97 -4.73 -2.96
CA THR A 50 -22.14 -3.27 -3.03
C THR A 50 -21.05 -2.58 -2.18
N ARG A 51 -20.90 -2.96 -0.93
CA ARG A 51 -19.85 -2.43 -0.04
C ARG A 51 -18.45 -2.65 -0.57
N LEU A 52 -18.17 -3.84 -1.09
CA LEU A 52 -16.86 -4.14 -1.69
C LEU A 52 -16.56 -3.25 -2.89
N LYS A 53 -17.54 -2.98 -3.75
CA LYS A 53 -17.39 -2.07 -4.91
C LYS A 53 -17.16 -0.63 -4.46
N GLU A 54 -17.89 -0.14 -3.46
CA GLU A 54 -17.72 1.20 -2.90
C GLU A 54 -16.28 1.40 -2.40
N VAL A 55 -15.80 0.52 -1.53
CA VAL A 55 -14.43 0.61 -0.99
C VAL A 55 -13.37 0.42 -2.10
N ALA A 56 -13.64 -0.43 -3.10
CA ALA A 56 -12.72 -0.62 -4.21
C ALA A 56 -12.70 0.60 -5.16
N ALA A 57 -13.79 1.34 -5.30
CA ALA A 57 -13.84 2.59 -6.06
C ALA A 57 -13.05 3.71 -5.37
N GLU A 58 -13.13 3.82 -4.06
CA GLU A 58 -12.32 4.76 -3.27
C GLU A 58 -10.83 4.40 -3.27
N ARG A 59 -10.52 3.11 -3.37
CA ARG A 59 -9.17 2.55 -3.26
C ARG A 59 -8.83 1.64 -4.45
N PRO A 60 -8.74 2.18 -5.69
CA PRO A 60 -8.65 1.36 -6.90
C PRO A 60 -7.36 0.51 -6.99
N ARG A 61 -6.34 0.84 -6.17
CA ARG A 61 -5.06 0.10 -6.14
C ARG A 61 -4.94 -0.84 -4.94
N PHE A 62 -6.02 -1.05 -4.17
CA PHE A 62 -6.03 -2.00 -3.07
C PHE A 62 -6.45 -3.39 -3.55
N GLY A 63 -5.66 -4.40 -3.20
CA GLY A 63 -6.04 -5.80 -3.40
C GLY A 63 -7.02 -6.26 -2.30
N TYR A 64 -7.70 -7.39 -2.55
CA TYR A 64 -8.76 -7.93 -1.68
C TYR A 64 -8.40 -8.01 -0.18
N ARG A 65 -7.12 -8.22 0.18
CA ARG A 65 -6.71 -8.28 1.59
C ARG A 65 -6.85 -6.92 2.28
N ARG A 66 -6.39 -5.84 1.64
CA ARG A 66 -6.54 -4.49 2.20
C ARG A 66 -7.98 -4.03 2.17
N LEU A 67 -8.72 -4.32 1.09
CA LEU A 67 -10.16 -4.06 1.05
C LEU A 67 -10.89 -4.81 2.18
N GLY A 68 -10.46 -6.03 2.52
CA GLY A 68 -10.97 -6.78 3.66
C GLY A 68 -10.73 -6.08 5.00
N VAL A 69 -9.54 -5.55 5.21
CA VAL A 69 -9.23 -4.76 6.42
C VAL A 69 -10.08 -3.49 6.50
N MET A 70 -10.27 -2.80 5.36
CA MET A 70 -11.13 -1.61 5.31
C MET A 70 -12.59 -1.95 5.64
N LEU A 71 -13.12 -3.04 5.09
CA LEU A 71 -14.46 -3.54 5.41
C LEU A 71 -14.59 -3.91 6.89
N GLU A 72 -13.60 -4.58 7.46
CA GLU A 72 -13.56 -4.96 8.87
C GLU A 72 -13.56 -3.74 9.80
N ARG A 73 -12.80 -2.69 9.46
CA ARG A 73 -12.81 -1.39 10.16
C ARG A 73 -14.14 -0.68 10.06
N ALA A 74 -14.88 -0.90 8.97
CA ALA A 74 -16.25 -0.42 8.79
C ALA A 74 -17.31 -1.33 9.44
N GLY A 75 -16.91 -2.33 10.27
CA GLY A 75 -17.81 -3.24 10.96
C GLY A 75 -18.33 -4.42 10.11
N VAL A 76 -17.83 -4.60 8.89
CA VAL A 76 -18.25 -5.69 7.99
C VAL A 76 -17.25 -6.85 8.07
N HIS A 77 -17.57 -7.83 8.94
CA HIS A 77 -16.73 -9.01 9.11
C HIS A 77 -17.00 -10.04 8.02
N VAL A 78 -15.97 -10.40 7.25
CA VAL A 78 -16.10 -11.35 6.14
C VAL A 78 -14.92 -12.32 6.07
N ASN A 79 -15.20 -13.60 5.84
CA ASN A 79 -14.14 -14.60 5.63
C ASN A 79 -13.35 -14.25 4.36
N HIS A 80 -12.00 -14.25 4.46
CA HIS A 80 -11.10 -13.88 3.37
C HIS A 80 -11.29 -14.71 2.09
N LYS A 81 -11.71 -16.00 2.19
CA LYS A 81 -12.02 -16.85 1.02
C LYS A 81 -13.29 -16.38 0.32
N ARG A 82 -14.33 -15.99 1.09
CA ARG A 82 -15.57 -15.43 0.56
C ARG A 82 -15.29 -14.10 -0.14
N LEU A 83 -14.57 -13.19 0.52
CA LEU A 83 -14.16 -11.92 -0.05
C LEU A 83 -13.34 -12.06 -1.32
N HIS A 84 -12.34 -12.96 -1.34
CA HIS A 84 -11.52 -13.19 -2.53
C HIS A 84 -12.33 -13.74 -3.72
N ARG A 85 -13.33 -14.58 -3.46
CA ARG A 85 -14.25 -15.06 -4.50
C ARG A 85 -15.05 -13.89 -5.10
N LEU A 86 -15.69 -13.07 -4.26
CA LEU A 86 -16.46 -11.90 -4.69
C LEU A 86 -15.59 -10.90 -5.46
N TYR A 87 -14.41 -10.60 -4.92
CA TYR A 87 -13.42 -9.72 -5.56
C TYR A 87 -13.07 -10.17 -7.00
N LYS A 88 -13.00 -11.48 -7.24
CA LYS A 88 -12.78 -12.02 -8.59
C LYS A 88 -14.04 -11.97 -9.45
N GLU A 89 -15.20 -12.29 -8.89
CA GLU A 89 -16.48 -12.29 -9.60
C GLU A 89 -16.85 -10.88 -10.08
N GLU A 90 -16.51 -9.85 -9.30
CA GLU A 90 -16.74 -8.44 -9.64
C GLU A 90 -15.65 -7.84 -10.55
N GLY A 91 -14.65 -8.62 -10.96
CA GLY A 91 -13.61 -8.15 -11.88
C GLY A 91 -12.60 -7.16 -11.27
N LEU A 92 -12.55 -7.02 -9.94
CA LEU A 92 -11.72 -6.05 -9.23
C LEU A 92 -10.22 -6.44 -9.19
N VAL A 93 -9.82 -7.51 -9.86
CA VAL A 93 -8.47 -8.07 -9.79
C VAL A 93 -7.44 -7.12 -10.38
N LEU A 94 -6.50 -6.67 -9.56
CA LEU A 94 -5.40 -5.84 -10.02
C LEU A 94 -4.43 -6.62 -10.90
N ARG A 95 -4.07 -6.04 -12.05
CA ARG A 95 -2.99 -6.57 -12.88
C ARG A 95 -1.65 -6.39 -12.13
N ARG A 96 -1.01 -7.50 -11.78
CA ARG A 96 0.34 -7.47 -11.20
C ARG A 96 1.36 -7.50 -12.32
N LYS A 97 2.34 -6.58 -12.31
CA LYS A 97 3.55 -6.74 -13.12
C LYS A 97 4.21 -8.06 -12.75
N ARG A 98 4.54 -8.87 -13.75
CA ARG A 98 5.25 -10.14 -13.54
C ARG A 98 6.60 -9.82 -12.90
N ARG A 99 6.81 -10.30 -11.67
CA ARG A 99 8.05 -10.08 -10.94
C ARG A 99 9.17 -10.76 -11.73
N GLN A 100 10.15 -10.00 -12.20
CA GLN A 100 11.37 -10.59 -12.75
C GLN A 100 12.03 -11.40 -11.64
N ARG A 101 12.56 -12.58 -11.99
CA ARG A 101 13.32 -13.39 -11.03
C ARG A 101 14.51 -12.53 -10.55
N ALA A 102 14.56 -12.32 -9.26
CA ALA A 102 15.66 -11.59 -8.66
C ALA A 102 16.96 -12.39 -8.82
N SER A 103 18.06 -11.67 -9.06
CA SER A 103 19.42 -12.25 -9.06
C SER A 103 19.65 -13.12 -7.82
N THR A 104 20.39 -14.22 -7.98
CA THR A 104 20.81 -15.13 -6.91
C THR A 104 21.99 -14.59 -6.08
N ALA A 105 22.39 -13.33 -6.29
CA ALA A 105 23.45 -12.72 -5.49
C ALA A 105 23.12 -12.74 -4.01
N THR A 106 24.09 -13.09 -3.17
CA THR A 106 23.98 -13.11 -1.70
C THR A 106 23.55 -11.74 -1.20
N ARG A 107 22.37 -11.68 -0.58
CA ARG A 107 21.76 -10.44 -0.12
C ARG A 107 21.94 -10.34 1.38
N VAL A 108 22.73 -9.40 1.83
CA VAL A 108 22.82 -9.04 3.25
C VAL A 108 21.87 -7.85 3.47
N PRO A 109 20.68 -8.08 4.08
CA PRO A 109 19.79 -6.97 4.40
C PRO A 109 20.42 -6.13 5.51
N MET A 110 20.17 -4.82 5.48
CA MET A 110 20.48 -3.95 6.62
C MET A 110 19.69 -4.41 7.85
N THR A 111 20.33 -4.33 9.01
CA THR A 111 19.65 -4.59 10.29
C THR A 111 18.38 -3.73 10.40
N SER A 112 17.27 -4.35 10.74
CA SER A 112 16.01 -3.61 10.91
C SER A 112 16.12 -2.68 12.12
N PRO A 113 15.61 -1.42 12.04
CA PRO A 113 15.59 -0.53 13.20
C PRO A 113 14.67 -1.11 14.28
N THR A 114 15.00 -0.82 15.55
CA THR A 114 14.29 -1.32 16.73
C THR A 114 13.34 -0.28 17.32
N GLY A 115 13.40 0.95 16.85
CA GLY A 115 12.56 2.05 17.33
C GLY A 115 12.35 3.18 16.33
N ALA A 116 11.31 3.97 16.57
CA ALA A 116 11.03 5.17 15.80
C ALA A 116 12.17 6.20 15.95
N GLY A 117 12.50 6.89 14.86
CA GLY A 117 13.59 7.87 14.83
C GLY A 117 14.99 7.27 14.82
N GLU A 118 15.16 5.96 14.84
CA GLU A 118 16.49 5.36 14.73
C GLU A 118 17.06 5.51 13.32
N ARG A 119 16.21 5.28 12.30
CA ARG A 119 16.65 5.35 10.92
C ARG A 119 15.52 5.85 10.01
N TYR A 120 15.86 6.85 9.21
CA TYR A 120 15.03 7.29 8.10
C TYR A 120 15.65 6.87 6.79
N SER A 121 14.82 6.60 5.80
CA SER A 121 15.23 6.42 4.41
C SER A 121 14.74 7.60 3.59
N MET A 122 15.58 8.12 2.71
CA MET A 122 15.30 9.28 1.89
C MET A 122 15.65 9.01 0.43
N ASP A 123 14.78 9.47 -0.49
CA ASP A 123 14.98 9.30 -1.93
C ASP A 123 14.17 10.32 -2.72
N PHE A 124 14.58 10.52 -3.96
CA PHE A 124 13.89 11.39 -4.91
C PHE A 124 13.03 10.60 -5.89
N MET A 125 11.90 11.20 -6.24
CA MET A 125 11.13 10.79 -7.42
C MET A 125 10.89 11.97 -8.34
N SER A 126 10.55 11.69 -9.59
CA SER A 126 10.18 12.70 -10.58
C SER A 126 8.87 12.33 -11.24
N ASP A 127 8.09 13.35 -11.58
CA ASP A 127 6.88 13.24 -12.38
C ASP A 127 6.70 14.50 -13.25
N SER A 128 5.66 14.55 -14.06
CA SER A 128 5.42 15.63 -15.01
C SER A 128 4.06 16.28 -14.81
N LEU A 129 4.01 17.60 -14.92
CA LEU A 129 2.76 18.34 -15.07
C LEU A 129 2.16 18.11 -16.46
N ALA A 130 0.87 18.36 -16.63
CA ALA A 130 0.15 18.27 -17.89
C ALA A 130 0.82 19.06 -19.04
N GLY A 131 1.44 20.17 -18.74
CA GLY A 131 2.23 20.97 -19.70
C GLY A 131 3.63 20.42 -20.01
N GLY A 132 3.97 19.20 -19.57
CA GLY A 132 5.26 18.55 -19.85
C GLY A 132 6.42 18.99 -18.95
N ARG A 133 6.23 19.98 -18.08
CA ARG A 133 7.26 20.39 -17.11
C ARG A 133 7.42 19.33 -16.03
N CYS A 134 8.66 18.87 -15.82
CA CYS A 134 8.95 17.90 -14.75
C CYS A 134 9.00 18.59 -13.39
N PHE A 135 8.49 17.90 -12.36
CA PHE A 135 8.70 18.24 -10.96
C PHE A 135 9.34 17.05 -10.22
N ARG A 136 9.91 17.33 -9.08
CA ARG A 136 10.56 16.34 -8.23
C ARG A 136 9.89 16.27 -6.86
N THR A 137 9.97 15.12 -6.24
CA THR A 137 9.59 14.95 -4.84
C THR A 137 10.77 14.42 -4.05
N LEU A 138 10.99 14.96 -2.85
CA LEU A 138 11.87 14.38 -1.84
C LEU A 138 10.99 13.64 -0.84
N ASN A 139 11.18 12.35 -0.74
CA ASN A 139 10.40 11.49 0.13
C ASN A 139 11.25 11.07 1.34
N ILE A 140 10.71 11.19 2.55
CA ILE A 140 11.37 10.79 3.80
C ILE A 140 10.45 9.88 4.59
N VAL A 141 10.90 8.68 4.92
CA VAL A 141 10.13 7.65 5.63
C VAL A 141 10.88 7.18 6.86
N ASP A 142 10.18 6.99 7.96
CA ASP A 142 10.73 6.28 9.13
C ASP A 142 10.69 4.77 8.85
N ASP A 143 11.86 4.14 8.88
CA ASP A 143 12.01 2.71 8.56
C ASP A 143 11.36 1.78 9.58
N TYR A 144 11.12 2.24 10.80
CA TYR A 144 10.46 1.45 11.84
C TYR A 144 8.94 1.59 11.79
N THR A 145 8.43 2.82 11.86
CA THR A 145 6.98 3.08 11.89
C THR A 145 6.32 3.03 10.53
N ARG A 146 7.10 3.10 9.44
CA ARG A 146 6.63 3.23 8.06
C ARG A 146 5.90 4.56 7.77
N GLU A 147 5.93 5.50 8.71
CA GLU A 147 5.37 6.83 8.49
C GLU A 147 6.11 7.53 7.36
N CYS A 148 5.36 8.09 6.43
CA CYS A 148 5.88 9.08 5.48
C CYS A 148 5.92 10.44 6.20
N LEU A 149 7.12 10.85 6.60
CA LEU A 149 7.31 12.07 7.38
C LEU A 149 7.18 13.32 6.51
N VAL A 150 7.71 13.26 5.28
CA VAL A 150 7.69 14.37 4.32
C VAL A 150 7.60 13.85 2.91
N ILE A 151 6.83 14.55 2.07
CA ILE A 151 6.95 14.57 0.62
C ILE A 151 7.09 16.04 0.20
N GLU A 152 8.32 16.51 0.02
CA GLU A 152 8.56 17.88 -0.47
C GLU A 152 8.45 17.89 -1.99
N VAL A 153 7.60 18.77 -2.55
CA VAL A 153 7.31 18.86 -3.99
C VAL A 153 7.80 20.18 -4.55
N ASP A 154 8.75 20.14 -5.50
CA ASP A 154 9.24 21.34 -6.17
C ASP A 154 9.75 21.02 -7.59
N MET A 155 9.98 22.05 -8.39
CA MET A 155 10.60 21.91 -9.71
C MET A 155 12.08 21.55 -9.59
N SER A 156 12.75 22.00 -8.53
CA SER A 156 14.15 21.72 -8.23
C SER A 156 14.36 21.60 -6.73
N LEU A 157 15.11 20.58 -6.33
CA LEU A 157 15.40 20.25 -4.93
C LEU A 157 16.93 20.14 -4.77
N SER A 158 17.57 21.29 -4.47
CA SER A 158 19.02 21.34 -4.20
C SER A 158 19.33 20.76 -2.80
N GLY A 159 20.59 20.42 -2.56
CA GLY A 159 21.06 19.98 -1.24
C GLY A 159 20.75 20.96 -0.11
N GLU A 160 20.79 22.27 -0.36
CA GLU A 160 20.36 23.28 0.61
C GLU A 160 18.85 23.22 0.91
N ARG A 161 18.02 22.91 -0.11
CA ARG A 161 16.60 22.72 0.09
C ARG A 161 16.34 21.46 0.92
N VAL A 162 17.08 20.37 0.66
CA VAL A 162 17.02 19.14 1.46
C VAL A 162 17.38 19.45 2.92
N ALA A 163 18.46 20.17 3.18
CA ALA A 163 18.86 20.54 4.54
C ALA A 163 17.76 21.33 5.27
N ARG A 164 17.10 22.29 4.60
CA ARG A 164 15.95 23.04 5.17
C ARG A 164 14.75 22.15 5.48
N VAL A 165 14.47 21.17 4.64
CA VAL A 165 13.39 20.20 4.90
C VAL A 165 13.71 19.40 6.17
N LEU A 166 14.94 18.94 6.30
CA LEU A 166 15.39 18.21 7.48
C LEU A 166 15.44 19.08 8.75
N ASP A 167 15.77 20.38 8.64
CA ASP A 167 15.68 21.30 9.77
C ASP A 167 14.24 21.39 10.30
N ARG A 168 13.23 21.53 9.42
CA ARG A 168 11.81 21.51 9.80
C ARG A 168 11.40 20.21 10.51
N LEU A 169 11.93 19.06 10.07
CA LEU A 169 11.70 17.79 10.75
C LEU A 169 12.28 17.77 12.16
N VAL A 170 13.51 18.26 12.34
CA VAL A 170 14.15 18.34 13.65
C VAL A 170 13.40 19.32 14.58
N GLU A 171 12.98 20.45 14.08
CA GLU A 171 12.16 21.46 14.79
C GLU A 171 10.82 20.88 15.26
N SER A 172 10.22 19.98 14.46
CA SER A 172 8.99 19.26 14.86
C SER A 172 9.22 18.09 15.83
N GLY A 173 10.44 17.92 16.34
CA GLY A 173 10.81 16.83 17.25
C GLY A 173 11.11 15.48 16.56
N ARG A 174 11.10 15.44 15.24
CA ARG A 174 11.34 14.24 14.42
C ARG A 174 12.81 14.17 13.97
N LYS A 175 13.73 13.93 14.91
CA LYS A 175 15.16 13.85 14.62
C LYS A 175 15.61 12.39 14.47
N PRO A 176 16.20 11.97 13.32
CA PRO A 176 16.75 10.63 13.16
C PRO A 176 18.15 10.50 13.80
N LYS A 177 18.57 9.27 14.09
CA LYS A 177 19.97 8.95 14.38
C LYS A 177 20.76 8.73 13.08
N VAL A 178 20.14 8.06 12.10
CA VAL A 178 20.73 7.71 10.81
C VAL A 178 19.77 8.05 9.69
N ILE A 179 20.28 8.54 8.57
CA ILE A 179 19.52 8.68 7.32
C ILE A 179 20.20 7.84 6.24
N VAL A 180 19.46 6.91 5.64
CA VAL A 180 19.91 6.13 4.47
C VAL A 180 19.59 6.93 3.21
N VAL A 181 20.61 7.13 2.39
CA VAL A 181 20.55 7.92 1.16
C VAL A 181 21.26 7.19 0.01
N ASP A 182 20.85 7.49 -1.22
CA ASP A 182 21.60 7.10 -2.39
C ASP A 182 22.80 8.05 -2.65
N ASN A 183 23.58 7.76 -3.70
CA ASN A 183 24.75 8.57 -4.06
C ASN A 183 24.39 9.71 -5.05
N GLY A 184 23.14 10.20 -5.02
CA GLY A 184 22.72 11.33 -5.85
C GLY A 184 23.45 12.62 -5.50
N PRO A 185 23.68 13.52 -6.49
CA PRO A 185 24.48 14.72 -6.29
C PRO A 185 23.88 15.68 -5.24
N GLU A 186 22.57 15.70 -5.08
CA GLU A 186 21.90 16.51 -4.07
C GLU A 186 22.13 15.97 -2.66
N LEU A 187 22.25 14.64 -2.54
CA LEU A 187 22.43 13.93 -1.27
C LEU A 187 23.91 13.80 -0.86
N THR A 188 24.83 14.00 -1.80
CA THR A 188 26.29 14.10 -1.55
C THR A 188 26.77 15.56 -1.45
N SER A 189 25.83 16.50 -1.22
CA SER A 189 26.13 17.93 -1.20
C SER A 189 26.78 18.38 0.11
N ARG A 190 27.68 19.38 0.04
CA ARG A 190 28.30 20.01 1.23
C ARG A 190 27.27 20.56 2.23
N ALA A 191 26.10 21.02 1.72
CA ALA A 191 25.03 21.53 2.57
C ALA A 191 24.41 20.43 3.45
N LEU A 192 24.21 19.23 2.88
CA LEU A 192 23.67 18.09 3.62
C LEU A 192 24.71 17.54 4.61
N ASP A 193 25.99 17.46 4.23
CA ASP A 193 27.08 17.06 5.12
C ASP A 193 27.19 18.00 6.33
N ALA A 194 27.20 19.33 6.09
CA ALA A 194 27.24 20.33 7.13
C ALA A 194 26.02 20.24 8.07
N TRP A 195 24.84 19.96 7.50
CA TRP A 195 23.62 19.74 8.26
C TRP A 195 23.75 18.52 9.18
N ALA A 196 24.25 17.41 8.64
CA ALA A 196 24.42 16.16 9.36
C ALA A 196 25.37 16.28 10.54
N VAL A 197 26.51 16.95 10.33
CA VAL A 197 27.49 17.27 11.39
C VAL A 197 26.86 18.12 12.48
N ARG A 198 26.21 19.25 12.10
CA ARG A 198 25.53 20.15 13.05
C ARG A 198 24.49 19.45 13.90
N ASN A 199 23.72 18.56 13.28
CA ASN A 199 22.64 17.85 13.95
C ASN A 199 23.08 16.52 14.57
N LYS A 200 24.36 16.11 14.45
CA LYS A 200 24.86 14.81 14.92
C LYS A 200 24.03 13.63 14.39
N VAL A 201 23.71 13.67 13.09
CA VAL A 201 22.99 12.64 12.36
C VAL A 201 23.98 11.93 11.44
N HIS A 202 23.95 10.60 11.40
CA HIS A 202 24.81 9.83 10.51
C HIS A 202 24.16 9.66 9.15
N LEU A 203 24.83 10.08 8.07
CA LEU A 203 24.41 9.76 6.69
C LEU A 203 25.00 8.42 6.29
N HIS A 204 24.13 7.48 5.96
CA HIS A 204 24.54 6.16 5.45
C HIS A 204 24.28 6.10 3.96
N PHE A 205 25.35 6.20 3.18
CA PHE A 205 25.28 6.05 1.73
C PHE A 205 25.23 4.57 1.34
N ILE A 206 24.29 4.21 0.47
CA ILE A 206 24.19 2.84 -0.03
C ILE A 206 25.36 2.47 -0.91
N ASP A 207 25.79 1.22 -0.84
CA ASP A 207 26.83 0.71 -1.74
C ASP A 207 26.36 0.76 -3.21
N PRO A 208 27.23 1.14 -4.16
CA PRO A 208 26.91 1.09 -5.57
C PRO A 208 26.40 -0.30 -6.00
N GLY A 209 25.25 -0.33 -6.69
CA GLY A 209 24.62 -1.58 -7.16
C GLY A 209 23.89 -2.38 -6.08
N ARG A 210 23.70 -1.85 -4.88
CA ARG A 210 22.95 -2.50 -3.79
C ARG A 210 21.67 -1.75 -3.41
N PRO A 211 20.69 -1.62 -4.31
CA PRO A 211 19.45 -0.91 -4.04
C PRO A 211 18.68 -1.47 -2.82
N MET A 212 18.87 -2.74 -2.48
CA MET A 212 18.23 -3.36 -1.31
C MET A 212 18.58 -2.72 0.03
N GLN A 213 19.67 -1.96 0.11
CA GLN A 213 20.00 -1.20 1.31
C GLN A 213 19.03 -0.04 1.53
N ASN A 214 18.31 0.40 0.49
CA ASN A 214 17.25 1.42 0.57
C ASN A 214 15.84 0.85 0.30
N ALA A 215 15.61 -0.43 0.58
CA ALA A 215 14.39 -1.15 0.22
C ALA A 215 13.10 -0.56 0.85
N TYR A 216 13.21 0.14 1.97
CA TYR A 216 12.06 0.77 2.64
C TYR A 216 11.50 1.92 1.81
N ILE A 217 12.37 2.84 1.39
CA ILE A 217 11.95 3.97 0.55
C ILE A 217 11.58 3.51 -0.86
N GLU A 218 12.29 2.52 -1.45
CA GLU A 218 11.91 1.96 -2.75
C GLU A 218 10.49 1.36 -2.71
N SER A 219 10.17 0.63 -1.64
CA SER A 219 8.85 0.06 -1.43
C SER A 219 7.78 1.15 -1.21
N PHE A 220 8.12 2.25 -0.54
CA PHE A 220 7.25 3.41 -0.39
C PHE A 220 7.05 4.11 -1.74
N ASN A 221 8.12 4.43 -2.46
CA ASN A 221 8.09 5.09 -3.77
C ASN A 221 7.25 4.31 -4.78
N GLY A 222 7.35 2.97 -4.77
CA GLY A 222 6.51 2.12 -5.60
C GLY A 222 5.02 2.26 -5.30
N ARG A 223 4.62 2.45 -4.04
CA ARG A 223 3.23 2.70 -3.64
C ARG A 223 2.79 4.11 -3.98
N PHE A 224 3.63 5.10 -3.68
CA PHE A 224 3.37 6.49 -4.01
C PHE A 224 3.17 6.66 -5.53
N ARG A 225 4.02 6.05 -6.36
CA ARG A 225 3.84 6.02 -7.81
C ARG A 225 2.51 5.40 -8.21
N ASP A 226 2.17 4.23 -7.66
CA ASP A 226 1.03 3.44 -8.07
C ASP A 226 -0.31 3.98 -7.53
N GLU A 227 -0.32 4.46 -6.28
CA GLU A 227 -1.52 4.86 -5.55
C GLU A 227 -1.80 6.37 -5.59
N CYS A 228 -0.83 7.21 -6.03
CA CYS A 228 -0.98 8.66 -6.17
C CYS A 228 -0.60 9.16 -7.56
N LEU A 229 0.70 9.15 -7.91
CA LEU A 229 1.17 9.82 -9.11
C LEU A 229 0.52 9.28 -10.40
N ASN A 230 0.37 7.96 -10.52
CA ASN A 230 -0.27 7.34 -11.70
C ASN A 230 -1.81 7.48 -11.73
N GLN A 231 -2.41 8.04 -10.69
CA GLN A 231 -3.87 8.20 -10.61
C GLN A 231 -4.32 9.65 -10.84
N HIS A 232 -3.37 10.58 -10.88
CA HIS A 232 -3.65 12.00 -11.04
C HIS A 232 -2.94 12.57 -12.26
N TRP A 233 -3.56 13.60 -12.83
CA TRP A 233 -3.04 14.39 -13.93
C TRP A 233 -2.88 15.82 -13.43
N PHE A 234 -1.68 16.18 -13.00
CA PHE A 234 -1.41 17.46 -12.35
C PHE A 234 -1.33 18.60 -13.36
N THR A 235 -2.17 19.59 -13.25
CA THR A 235 -2.17 20.78 -14.13
C THR A 235 -1.20 21.86 -13.65
N SER A 236 -0.93 21.92 -12.34
CA SER A 236 -0.01 22.87 -11.72
C SER A 236 0.80 22.24 -10.59
N LEU A 237 1.90 22.92 -10.23
CA LEU A 237 2.72 22.49 -9.08
C LEU A 237 1.95 22.60 -7.76
N GLU A 238 1.08 23.62 -7.64
CA GLU A 238 0.27 23.83 -6.46
C GLU A 238 -0.75 22.70 -6.27
N GLU A 239 -1.44 22.33 -7.33
CA GLU A 239 -2.33 21.14 -7.32
C GLU A 239 -1.57 19.87 -6.94
N ALA A 240 -0.37 19.67 -7.51
CA ALA A 240 0.47 18.54 -7.16
C ALA A 240 0.81 18.50 -5.67
N ARG A 241 1.15 19.66 -5.07
CA ARG A 241 1.41 19.78 -3.62
C ARG A 241 0.19 19.39 -2.79
N ILE A 242 -0.98 19.93 -3.12
CA ILE A 242 -2.22 19.66 -2.37
C ILE A 242 -2.59 18.18 -2.44
N VAL A 243 -2.62 17.59 -3.64
CA VAL A 243 -3.01 16.19 -3.85
C VAL A 243 -2.01 15.23 -3.21
N ILE A 244 -0.71 15.51 -3.36
CA ILE A 244 0.35 14.66 -2.79
C ILE A 244 0.33 14.73 -1.26
N GLU A 245 0.11 15.90 -0.67
CA GLU A 245 0.01 16.03 0.78
C GLU A 245 -1.22 15.30 1.33
N ALA A 246 -2.38 15.47 0.71
CA ALA A 246 -3.58 14.71 1.08
C ALA A 246 -3.36 13.18 0.99
N TRP A 247 -2.64 12.71 -0.04
CA TRP A 247 -2.28 11.30 -0.15
C TRP A 247 -1.30 10.87 0.96
N ARG A 248 -0.32 11.70 1.34
CA ARG A 248 0.62 11.43 2.43
C ARG A 248 -0.10 11.26 3.77
N GLU A 249 -1.05 12.15 4.06
CA GLU A 249 -1.89 12.06 5.25
C GLU A 249 -2.72 10.78 5.24
N ASP A 250 -3.39 10.47 4.14
CA ASP A 250 -4.15 9.25 3.97
C ASP A 250 -3.30 7.98 4.11
N TYR A 251 -2.08 8.00 3.55
CA TYR A 251 -1.11 6.91 3.69
C TYR A 251 -0.75 6.65 5.15
N ASN A 252 -0.57 7.69 5.95
CA ASN A 252 -0.23 7.57 7.36
C ASN A 252 -1.43 7.19 8.24
N GLN A 253 -2.61 7.76 7.97
CA GLN A 253 -3.78 7.67 8.85
C GLN A 253 -4.72 6.52 8.51
N ASN A 254 -4.86 6.18 7.23
CA ASN A 254 -5.91 5.27 6.77
C ASN A 254 -5.40 4.00 6.10
N ARG A 255 -4.17 4.01 5.57
CA ARG A 255 -3.66 2.89 4.78
C ARG A 255 -3.16 1.73 5.64
N PRO A 256 -3.78 0.52 5.58
CA PRO A 256 -3.31 -0.63 6.33
C PRO A 256 -1.99 -1.18 5.79
N HIS A 257 -1.06 -1.49 6.68
CA HIS A 257 0.25 -2.06 6.36
C HIS A 257 0.38 -3.49 6.87
N SER A 258 0.63 -4.44 5.97
CA SER A 258 0.82 -5.85 6.35
C SER A 258 2.06 -6.09 7.22
N SER A 259 3.08 -5.23 7.11
CA SER A 259 4.29 -5.28 7.95
C SER A 259 4.09 -4.70 9.35
N LEU A 260 2.95 -4.04 9.59
CA LEU A 260 2.55 -3.44 10.85
C LEU A 260 1.28 -4.13 11.41
N ASP A 261 1.10 -5.39 11.08
CA ASP A 261 -0.07 -6.17 11.50
C ASP A 261 -1.41 -5.50 11.11
N HIS A 262 -1.46 -4.98 9.89
CA HIS A 262 -2.59 -4.23 9.33
C HIS A 262 -2.95 -2.91 10.03
N GLN A 263 -2.11 -2.45 10.94
CA GLN A 263 -2.21 -1.09 11.49
C GLN A 263 -1.79 -0.06 10.43
N THR A 264 -2.25 1.18 10.59
CA THR A 264 -1.70 2.30 9.83
C THR A 264 -0.35 2.73 10.43
N PRO A 265 0.50 3.43 9.68
CA PRO A 265 1.75 3.96 10.22
C PRO A 265 1.55 4.81 11.48
N GLU A 266 0.53 5.69 11.49
CA GLU A 266 0.23 6.55 12.64
C GLU A 266 -0.28 5.77 13.85
N GLU A 267 -1.17 4.78 13.67
CA GLU A 267 -1.63 3.89 14.74
C GLU A 267 -0.44 3.17 15.39
N PHE A 268 0.46 2.64 14.55
CA PHE A 268 1.64 1.93 15.01
C PHE A 268 2.62 2.85 15.76
N ALA A 269 2.89 4.05 15.23
CA ALA A 269 3.76 5.04 15.85
C ALA A 269 3.21 5.52 17.20
N ARG A 270 1.91 5.79 17.29
CA ARG A 270 1.23 6.18 18.54
C ARG A 270 1.35 5.08 19.59
N ARG A 271 1.08 3.83 19.22
CA ARG A 271 1.21 2.70 20.13
C ARG A 271 2.64 2.53 20.64
N TRP A 272 3.64 2.71 19.78
CA TRP A 272 5.04 2.65 20.16
C TRP A 272 5.43 3.80 21.12
N GLY A 273 4.96 5.02 20.90
CA GLY A 273 5.11 6.17 21.80
C GLY A 273 4.60 5.88 23.21
N LEU A 274 3.37 5.39 23.31
CA LEU A 274 2.77 4.99 24.60
C LEU A 274 3.56 3.89 25.30
N MET A 275 4.06 2.89 24.60
CA MET A 275 4.91 1.83 25.17
C MET A 275 6.24 2.37 25.70
N LYS A 276 6.81 3.39 25.06
CA LYS A 276 8.04 4.03 25.50
C LYS A 276 7.83 4.84 26.78
N GLU A 277 6.75 5.60 26.85
CA GLU A 277 6.38 6.37 28.05
C GLU A 277 6.15 5.47 29.25
N THR A 278 5.43 4.35 29.08
CA THR A 278 5.17 3.36 30.14
C THR A 278 6.46 2.69 30.66
N LYS A 279 7.45 2.47 29.78
CA LYS A 279 8.75 1.91 30.18
C LYS A 279 9.67 2.92 30.86
N THR A 280 9.43 4.20 30.66
CA THR A 280 10.26 5.29 31.23
C THR A 280 9.77 5.73 32.62
N GLN A 281 8.57 5.32 33.05
CA GLN A 281 8.11 5.45 34.43
C GLN A 281 8.66 4.25 35.24
N PRO A 282 9.69 4.42 36.11
CA PRO A 282 10.08 3.36 37.04
C PRO A 282 8.94 3.20 38.02
N GLY A 283 8.55 1.94 38.24
CA GLY A 283 7.45 1.58 39.10
C GLY A 283 7.53 2.25 40.46
N LEU A 284 6.46 2.92 40.83
CA LEU A 284 6.08 3.10 42.21
C LEU A 284 5.74 1.70 42.75
N SER A 285 6.77 1.05 43.35
CA SER A 285 6.54 -0.12 44.20
C SER A 285 5.76 0.35 45.43
N LEU A 286 4.56 -0.20 45.57
CA LEU A 286 3.82 -0.24 46.83
C LEU A 286 4.51 -1.23 47.79
#